data_e7c2333bf01975b12f686984dff0464f
#
_entry.id   e7c2333bf01975b12f686984dff0464f
#
_cell.length_a   1.000
_cell.length_b   1.000
_cell.length_c   1.000
_cell.angle_alpha   90.00
_cell.angle_beta   90.00
_cell.angle_gamma   90.00
#
_symmetry.space_group_name_H-M   'P 1'
#
loop_
_entity.id
_entity.type
_entity.pdbx_description
1 polymer ?
#
loop_
_entity_poly.entity_id
_entity_poly.type
_entity_poly.pdbx_seq_one_letter_code
_entity_poly.pdbx_strand_id
1 'polypeptide(L)' 'MDREKSKFKYYPEEELIDYVQRGIFGWVDYVLHYSEEWREEFTTFLADRGMELNDKNALAYIAFKEDILEEAMEQGLA' A
#
# COMPACT_ATOMS: atom_id res chain seq x y z
N MET A 1 -22.32 12.39 -2.10
CA MET A 1 -22.11 11.49 -1.88
C MET A 1 -21.14 10.51 -2.36
N ASP A 2 -21.51 9.47 -2.91
CA ASP A 2 -20.60 8.45 -3.31
C ASP A 2 -19.59 8.91 -4.31
N ARG A 3 -19.92 9.93 -5.06
CA ARG A 3 -19.04 10.42 -6.00
C ARG A 3 -17.76 10.85 -5.49
N GLU A 4 -17.71 11.38 -4.29
CA GLU A 4 -16.51 11.85 -3.74
C GLU A 4 -15.56 10.75 -3.49
N LYS A 5 -16.05 9.58 -3.08
CA LYS A 5 -15.19 8.48 -2.89
C LYS A 5 -14.64 8.02 -4.19
N SER A 6 -15.41 8.10 -5.25
CA SER A 6 -14.93 7.57 -6.49
C SER A 6 -13.91 8.48 -7.13
N LYS A 7 -13.64 9.66 -6.59
CA LYS A 7 -12.60 10.46 -7.14
C LYS A 7 -11.24 9.87 -6.93
N PHE A 8 -11.04 9.13 -5.86
CA PHE A 8 -9.76 8.49 -5.62
C PHE A 8 -9.77 7.15 -6.31
N LYS A 9 -8.85 6.95 -7.22
CA LYS A 9 -8.82 5.75 -8.01
C LYS A 9 -7.93 4.70 -7.45
N TYR A 10 -8.38 3.45 -7.54
CA TYR A 10 -7.57 2.30 -7.17
C TYR A 10 -7.31 1.48 -8.41
N TYR A 11 -6.13 0.86 -8.49
CA TYR A 11 -5.73 0.12 -9.67
C TYR A 11 -5.32 -1.29 -9.28
N PRO A 12 -5.43 -2.24 -10.20
CA PRO A 12 -4.93 -3.59 -9.91
C PRO A 12 -3.42 -3.58 -9.76
N GLU A 13 -2.92 -4.59 -9.07
CA GLU A 13 -1.50 -4.67 -8.77
C GLU A 13 -0.66 -4.62 -10.04
N GLU A 14 -1.10 -5.27 -11.08
CA GLU A 14 -0.35 -5.30 -12.32
C GLU A 14 -0.12 -3.90 -12.88
N GLU A 15 -1.17 -3.09 -12.85
CA GLU A 15 -1.05 -1.73 -13.34
C GLU A 15 -0.15 -0.90 -12.45
N LEU A 16 -0.27 -1.08 -11.16
CA LEU A 16 0.55 -0.31 -10.24
C LEU A 16 2.02 -0.60 -10.42
N ILE A 17 2.36 -1.87 -10.61
CA ILE A 17 3.74 -2.25 -10.82
C ILE A 17 4.26 -1.63 -12.11
N ASP A 18 3.44 -1.64 -13.14
CA ASP A 18 3.82 -1.06 -14.41
C ASP A 18 4.09 0.44 -14.25
N TYR A 19 3.23 1.15 -13.54
CA TYR A 19 3.40 2.57 -13.33
C TYR A 19 4.67 2.88 -12.54
N VAL A 20 4.98 2.05 -11.55
CA VAL A 20 6.19 2.24 -10.78
C VAL A 20 7.43 2.00 -11.65
N GLN A 21 7.38 0.97 -12.46
CA GLN A 21 8.50 0.65 -13.32
C GLN A 21 8.74 1.73 -14.36
N ARG A 22 7.68 2.37 -14.81
CA ARG A 22 7.80 3.44 -15.78
C ARG A 22 8.18 4.77 -15.15
N GLY A 23 8.20 4.83 -13.83
CA GLY A 23 8.50 6.07 -13.16
C GLY A 23 7.34 7.04 -13.08
N ILE A 24 6.13 6.57 -13.37
CA ILE A 24 4.94 7.40 -13.26
C ILE A 24 4.52 7.51 -11.81
N PHE A 25 4.61 6.42 -11.05
CA PHE A 25 4.26 6.37 -9.65
C PHE A 25 5.49 6.09 -8.82
N GLY A 26 5.51 6.63 -7.59
CA GLY A 26 6.46 6.18 -6.59
C GLY A 26 5.83 5.10 -5.74
N TRP A 27 6.54 4.64 -4.73
CA TRP A 27 6.00 3.58 -3.87
C TRP A 27 4.88 4.10 -2.98
N VAL A 28 4.88 5.40 -2.65
CA VAL A 28 3.77 5.99 -1.93
C VAL A 28 2.50 5.86 -2.77
N ASP A 29 2.60 6.20 -4.05
CA ASP A 29 1.44 6.12 -4.93
C ASP A 29 0.98 4.68 -5.07
N TYR A 30 1.92 3.74 -5.12
CA TYR A 30 1.59 2.32 -5.20
C TYR A 30 0.68 1.93 -4.02
N VAL A 31 1.10 2.29 -2.81
CA VAL A 31 0.35 1.91 -1.63
C VAL A 31 -1.00 2.64 -1.57
N LEU A 32 -0.98 3.92 -1.87
CA LEU A 32 -2.22 4.71 -1.76
C LEU A 32 -3.27 4.30 -2.77
N HIS A 33 -2.85 3.84 -3.93
CA HIS A 33 -3.79 3.45 -4.99
C HIS A 33 -4.01 1.94 -5.05
N TYR A 34 -3.46 1.20 -4.10
CA TYR A 34 -3.60 -0.24 -4.09
C TYR A 34 -5.02 -0.62 -3.67
N SER A 35 -5.50 -0.10 -2.57
CA SER A 35 -6.86 -0.31 -2.13
C SER A 35 -7.15 0.67 -1.00
N GLU A 36 -8.43 0.81 -0.69
CA GLU A 36 -8.82 1.68 0.39
C GLU A 36 -8.26 1.19 1.71
N GLU A 37 -8.26 -0.12 1.90
CA GLU A 37 -7.73 -0.73 3.12
C GLU A 37 -6.25 -0.42 3.28
N TRP A 38 -5.48 -0.58 2.22
CA TRP A 38 -4.06 -0.31 2.28
C TRP A 38 -3.79 1.17 2.52
N ARG A 39 -4.58 2.02 1.90
CA ARG A 39 -4.39 3.45 2.05
C ARG A 39 -4.62 3.88 3.50
N GLU A 40 -5.70 3.40 4.10
CA GLU A 40 -6.00 3.77 5.47
C GLU A 40 -5.00 3.15 6.44
N GLU A 41 -4.67 1.90 6.22
CA GLU A 41 -3.75 1.21 7.10
C GLU A 41 -2.36 1.84 7.03
N PHE A 42 -1.93 2.22 5.84
CA PHE A 42 -0.64 2.85 5.66
C PHE A 42 -0.60 4.18 6.42
N THR A 43 -1.65 4.97 6.33
CA THR A 43 -1.73 6.23 7.06
C THR A 43 -1.61 5.99 8.55
N THR A 44 -2.32 5.00 9.08
CA THR A 44 -2.25 4.66 10.49
C THR A 44 -0.86 4.15 10.87
N PHE A 45 -0.28 3.33 10.00
CA PHE A 45 1.06 2.79 10.22
C PHE A 45 2.08 3.92 10.38
N LEU A 46 1.99 4.94 9.53
CA LEU A 46 2.89 6.07 9.62
C LEU A 46 2.62 6.89 10.88
N ALA A 47 1.36 7.13 11.18
CA ALA A 47 1.01 7.93 12.34
C ALA A 47 1.44 7.25 13.63
N ASP A 48 1.24 5.95 13.73
CA ASP A 48 1.61 5.21 14.92
C ASP A 48 3.11 5.26 15.16
N ARG A 49 3.89 5.29 14.12
CA ARG A 49 5.33 5.25 14.22
C ARG A 49 6.00 6.61 14.08
N GLY A 50 5.20 7.65 13.87
CA GLY A 50 5.76 8.98 13.71
C GLY A 50 6.62 9.10 12.48
N MET A 51 6.25 8.41 11.40
CA MET A 51 7.04 8.40 10.18
C MET A 51 6.43 9.29 9.14
N GLU A 52 7.26 9.79 8.25
CA GLU A 52 6.80 10.68 7.21
C GLU A 52 6.30 9.90 6.01
N LEU A 53 5.45 10.54 5.21
CA LEU A 53 4.91 9.93 4.01
C LEU A 53 5.93 10.08 2.89
N ASN A 54 6.69 9.03 2.63
CA ASN A 54 7.66 9.03 1.55
C ASN A 54 7.85 7.61 1.04
N ASP A 55 8.61 7.49 -0.06
CA ASP A 55 8.78 6.21 -0.72
C ASP A 55 9.48 5.19 0.16
N LYS A 56 10.44 5.64 0.96
CA LYS A 56 11.16 4.75 1.83
C LYS A 56 10.22 4.11 2.83
N ASN A 57 9.34 4.91 3.41
CA ASN A 57 8.41 4.39 4.40
C ASN A 57 7.28 3.58 3.74
N ALA A 58 6.97 3.89 2.49
CA ALA A 58 6.02 3.06 1.76
C ALA A 58 6.58 1.67 1.53
N LEU A 59 7.87 1.57 1.21
CA LEU A 59 8.49 0.27 1.07
C LEU A 59 8.51 -0.48 2.40
N ALA A 60 8.72 0.23 3.49
CA ALA A 60 8.70 -0.39 4.80
C ALA A 60 7.31 -0.97 5.09
N TYR A 61 6.27 -0.25 4.72
CA TYR A 61 4.91 -0.74 4.93
C TYR A 61 4.65 -1.98 4.07
N ILE A 62 5.10 -1.95 2.82
CA ILE A 62 4.91 -3.10 1.93
C ILE A 62 5.60 -4.33 2.51
N ALA A 63 6.83 -4.15 3.01
CA ALA A 63 7.56 -5.26 3.62
C ALA A 63 6.84 -5.77 4.85
N PHE A 64 6.25 -4.86 5.62
CA PHE A 64 5.49 -5.23 6.80
C PHE A 64 4.30 -6.11 6.41
N LYS A 65 3.60 -5.75 5.34
CA LYS A 65 2.44 -6.53 4.90
C LYS A 65 2.87 -7.89 4.36
N GLU A 66 3.97 -7.94 3.64
CA GLU A 66 4.45 -9.21 3.11
C GLU A 66 4.88 -10.15 4.23
N ASP A 67 5.49 -9.60 5.26
CA ASP A 67 5.93 -10.39 6.39
C ASP A 67 4.73 -11.02 7.10
N ILE A 68 3.69 -10.23 7.31
CA ILE A 68 2.49 -10.73 7.95
C ILE A 68 1.85 -11.82 7.11
N LEU A 69 1.82 -11.65 5.80
CA LEU A 69 1.25 -12.64 4.92
C LEU A 69 2.02 -13.95 4.96
N GLU A 70 3.35 -13.86 4.99
CA GLU A 70 4.16 -15.04 5.07
C GLU A 70 3.90 -15.82 6.33
N GLU A 71 3.84 -15.12 7.45
CA GLU A 71 3.58 -15.78 8.70
C GLU A 71 2.22 -16.45 8.70
N ALA A 72 1.22 -15.76 8.18
CA ALA A 72 -0.11 -16.31 8.13
C ALA A 72 -0.16 -17.56 7.27
N MET A 73 0.56 -17.55 6.16
CA MET A 73 0.60 -18.71 5.28
C MET A 73 1.27 -19.89 5.94
N GLU A 74 2.36 -19.64 6.63
CA GLU A 74 3.06 -20.72 7.31
C GLU A 74 2.18 -21.35 8.37
N GLN A 75 1.52 -20.51 9.14
CA GLN A 75 0.65 -21.03 10.17
C GLN A 75 -0.54 -21.75 9.58
N GLY A 76 -1.02 -21.27 8.46
CA GLY A 76 -2.13 -21.91 7.81
C GLY A 76 -1.79 -23.30 7.29
N LEU A 77 -0.54 -23.51 6.96
CA LEU A 77 -0.14 -24.81 6.47
C LEU A 77 0.04 -25.81 7.59
N ALA A 78 0.33 -25.31 8.74
CA ALA A 78 0.51 -26.18 9.88
C ALA A 78 -0.82 -26.69 10.35
#